data_c905ef078179244e09e65859ce84bca1
#
_entry.id   c905ef078179244e09e65859ce84bca1
#
_cell.length_a   1.000
_cell.length_b   1.000
_cell.length_c   1.000
_cell.angle_alpha   90.00
_cell.angle_beta   90.00
_cell.angle_gamma   90.00
#
_symmetry.space_group_name_H-M   'P 1'
#
loop_
_entity.id
_entity.type
_entity.pdbx_description
1 polymer ?
#
loop_
_entity_poly.entity_id
_entity_poly.type
_entity_poly.pdbx_seq_one_letter_code
_entity_poly.pdbx_strand_id
1 'polypeptide(L)'
;VVSVVKQSIVHTSEAKAVIICCSALLREILQVNKINGWDHFDVQCISAELHNYPDKICDAIKALIDLAKTKQQQIFVAYADCGTGGLLDAMLLEEGVERIPGAHCYEFYAGNELFNTFQEAELGTFYLTDFLVRHFDRLVIRGLGLDKKPELEPLYFGHYRKLLYIAQAADEKLQIQAQQAAKRLGLEYQYHFSGSGDLGRSLQKFNAQIAVTLV
;
A
#
# COMPACT_ATOMS: atom_id res chain seq x y z
N VAL A 1 18.00 14.30 -0.40
CA VAL A 1 16.87 14.81 -1.21
C VAL A 1 15.90 13.66 -1.33
N VAL A 2 14.81 13.67 -0.52
CA VAL A 2 13.75 12.67 -0.58
C VAL A 2 13.07 12.82 -1.94
N SER A 3 13.19 11.81 -2.81
CA SER A 3 12.53 11.80 -4.11
C SER A 3 11.03 11.56 -3.87
N VAL A 4 10.28 12.63 -3.67
CA VAL A 4 8.82 12.61 -3.76
C VAL A 4 8.52 12.36 -5.23
N VAL A 5 8.11 11.14 -5.55
CA VAL A 5 7.63 10.84 -6.91
C VAL A 5 6.27 11.49 -7.05
N LYS A 6 6.26 12.74 -7.55
CA LYS A 6 5.04 13.40 -7.99
C LYS A 6 4.51 12.67 -9.23
N GLN A 7 3.74 11.62 -9.04
CA GLN A 7 2.83 11.13 -10.07
C GLN A 7 1.42 11.62 -9.74
N SER A 8 1.14 12.86 -10.11
CA SER A 8 -0.24 13.32 -10.21
C SER A 8 -0.84 12.71 -11.47
N ILE A 9 -1.76 11.78 -11.35
CA ILE A 9 -2.31 11.06 -12.51
C ILE A 9 -3.70 11.56 -12.91
N VAL A 10 -4.32 12.43 -12.12
CA VAL A 10 -5.55 13.12 -12.55
C VAL A 10 -5.45 14.58 -12.12
N HIS A 11 -5.07 15.45 -13.04
CA HIS A 11 -5.25 16.88 -12.87
C HIS A 11 -6.63 17.28 -13.37
N THR A 12 -7.62 17.23 -12.50
CA THR A 12 -8.69 18.22 -12.62
C THR A 12 -8.22 19.43 -11.84
N SER A 13 -8.12 20.59 -12.48
CA SER A 13 -7.71 21.86 -11.86
C SER A 13 -8.63 22.30 -10.70
N GLU A 14 -9.62 21.50 -10.35
CA GLU A 14 -10.67 21.74 -9.37
C GLU A 14 -10.96 20.53 -8.45
N ALA A 15 -10.02 19.58 -8.32
CA ALA A 15 -10.24 18.45 -7.42
C ALA A 15 -10.42 18.95 -5.97
N LYS A 16 -11.63 18.73 -5.41
CA LYS A 16 -11.97 19.14 -4.05
C LYS A 16 -11.44 18.19 -2.99
N ALA A 17 -10.95 17.03 -3.39
CA ALA A 17 -10.41 16.02 -2.48
C ALA A 17 -9.15 15.37 -3.04
N VAL A 18 -8.26 14.96 -2.12
CA VAL A 18 -7.01 14.25 -2.45
C VAL A 18 -6.91 12.95 -1.68
N ILE A 19 -6.48 11.90 -2.37
CA ILE A 19 -6.08 10.64 -1.77
C ILE A 19 -4.54 10.59 -1.79
N ILE A 20 -3.93 10.63 -0.60
CA ILE A 20 -2.48 10.46 -0.43
C ILE A 20 -2.22 8.98 -0.18
N CYS A 21 -1.39 8.33 -0.99
CA CYS A 21 -1.20 6.89 -0.89
C CYS A 21 0.26 6.43 -1.06
N CYS A 22 0.51 5.17 -0.71
CA CYS A 22 1.70 4.47 -1.19
C CYS A 22 1.58 4.18 -2.69
N SER A 23 2.67 4.34 -3.45
CA SER A 23 2.68 3.96 -4.86
C SER A 23 2.34 2.47 -5.10
N ALA A 24 2.44 1.63 -4.06
CA ALA A 24 2.00 0.24 -4.11
C ALA A 24 0.47 0.08 -4.21
N LEU A 25 -0.31 1.08 -3.79
CA LEU A 25 -1.77 1.07 -3.82
C LEU A 25 -2.36 1.85 -5.00
N LEU A 26 -1.53 2.60 -5.73
CA LEU A 26 -1.98 3.55 -6.75
C LEU A 26 -2.88 2.90 -7.81
N ARG A 27 -2.45 1.76 -8.34
CA ARG A 27 -3.17 1.08 -9.42
C ARG A 27 -4.59 0.68 -8.99
N GLU A 28 -4.70 0.12 -7.81
CA GLU A 28 -5.94 -0.36 -7.22
C GLU A 28 -6.87 0.82 -6.89
N ILE A 29 -6.34 1.92 -6.36
CA ILE A 29 -7.10 3.16 -6.12
C ILE A 29 -7.64 3.71 -7.43
N LEU A 30 -6.81 3.82 -8.48
CA LEU A 30 -7.26 4.28 -9.78
C LEU A 30 -8.31 3.36 -10.41
N GLN A 31 -8.19 2.04 -10.20
CA GLN A 31 -9.18 1.09 -10.66
C GLN A 31 -10.53 1.24 -9.93
N VAL A 32 -10.50 1.42 -8.60
CA VAL A 32 -11.71 1.69 -7.81
C VAL A 32 -12.36 3.00 -8.26
N ASN A 33 -11.60 4.07 -8.46
CA ASN A 33 -12.11 5.34 -8.96
C ASN A 33 -12.77 5.18 -10.33
N LYS A 34 -12.12 4.46 -11.25
CA LYS A 34 -12.64 4.21 -12.59
C LYS A 34 -13.95 3.41 -12.59
N ILE A 35 -14.02 2.34 -11.79
CA ILE A 35 -15.22 1.48 -11.70
C ILE A 35 -16.42 2.28 -11.15
N ASN A 36 -16.18 3.20 -10.20
CA ASN A 36 -17.22 4.00 -9.57
C ASN A 36 -17.50 5.33 -10.32
N GLY A 37 -16.76 5.64 -11.39
CA GLY A 37 -16.90 6.90 -12.12
C GLY A 37 -16.44 8.13 -11.31
N TRP A 38 -15.52 7.96 -10.37
CA TRP A 38 -14.99 9.04 -9.53
C TRP A 38 -13.83 9.73 -10.24
N ASP A 39 -14.07 10.92 -10.76
CA ASP A 39 -13.11 11.79 -11.46
C ASP A 39 -12.69 13.02 -10.65
N HIS A 40 -13.28 13.20 -9.45
CA HIS A 40 -13.09 14.36 -8.59
C HIS A 40 -11.96 14.20 -7.56
N PHE A 41 -11.28 13.04 -7.52
CA PHE A 41 -10.14 12.83 -6.66
C PHE A 41 -8.82 13.18 -7.35
N ASP A 42 -8.00 14.02 -6.70
CA ASP A 42 -6.55 14.06 -6.95
C ASP A 42 -5.91 12.85 -6.23
N VAL A 43 -5.01 12.13 -6.88
CA VAL A 43 -4.31 10.99 -6.26
C VAL A 43 -2.81 11.29 -6.26
N GLN A 44 -2.23 11.38 -5.07
CA GLN A 44 -0.82 11.68 -4.87
C GLN A 44 -0.13 10.54 -4.14
N CYS A 45 1.06 10.16 -4.58
CA CYS A 45 1.77 9.02 -4.00
C CYS A 45 3.14 9.40 -3.46
N ILE A 46 3.52 8.71 -2.38
CA ILE A 46 4.91 8.56 -1.97
C ILE A 46 5.48 7.23 -2.47
N SER A 47 6.81 7.16 -2.62
CA SER A 47 7.47 5.96 -3.14
C SER A 47 7.30 4.77 -2.20
N ALA A 48 7.00 3.58 -2.75
CA ALA A 48 7.01 2.33 -2.00
C ALA A 48 8.40 1.97 -1.44
N GLU A 49 9.48 2.55 -1.95
CA GLU A 49 10.84 2.35 -1.44
C GLU A 49 11.03 2.94 -0.02
N LEU A 50 10.14 3.85 0.41
CA LEU A 50 10.13 4.37 1.78
C LEU A 50 9.82 3.30 2.83
N HIS A 51 9.28 2.13 2.45
CA HIS A 51 9.16 0.99 3.38
C HIS A 51 10.51 0.52 3.95
N ASN A 52 11.61 0.77 3.23
CA ASN A 52 12.96 0.51 3.73
C ASN A 52 13.51 1.64 4.60
N TYR A 53 12.78 2.75 4.73
CA TYR A 53 13.14 3.95 5.48
C TYR A 53 11.91 4.52 6.20
N PRO A 54 11.31 3.79 7.18
CA PRO A 54 10.04 4.17 7.81
C PRO A 54 10.09 5.54 8.50
N ASP A 55 11.26 5.95 8.98
CA ASP A 55 11.54 7.26 9.57
C ASP A 55 11.23 8.45 8.63
N LYS A 56 11.18 8.21 7.31
CA LYS A 56 10.91 9.25 6.30
C LYS A 56 9.46 9.29 5.82
N ILE A 57 8.63 8.33 6.24
CA ILE A 57 7.23 8.21 5.77
C ILE A 57 6.42 9.40 6.24
N CYS A 58 6.50 9.74 7.54
CA CYS A 58 5.72 10.82 8.13
C CYS A 58 6.01 12.16 7.44
N ASP A 59 7.29 12.52 7.25
CA ASP A 59 7.66 13.76 6.58
C ASP A 59 7.16 13.83 5.14
N ALA A 60 7.24 12.71 4.40
CA ALA A 60 6.77 12.65 3.03
C ALA A 60 5.25 12.82 2.91
N ILE A 61 4.47 12.20 3.81
CA ILE A 61 3.01 12.33 3.87
C ILE A 61 2.64 13.74 4.31
N LYS A 62 3.29 14.27 5.36
CA LYS A 62 3.06 15.63 5.87
C LYS A 62 3.22 16.68 4.78
N ALA A 63 4.27 16.59 3.97
CA ALA A 63 4.50 17.52 2.87
C ALA A 63 3.35 17.54 1.85
N LEU A 64 2.73 16.37 1.58
CA LEU A 64 1.56 16.26 0.70
C LEU A 64 0.29 16.81 1.36
N ILE A 65 0.12 16.59 2.68
CA ILE A 65 -0.99 17.17 3.47
C ILE A 65 -0.91 18.70 3.43
N ASP A 66 0.27 19.27 3.66
CA ASP A 66 0.47 20.73 3.64
C ASP A 66 0.11 21.32 2.27
N LEU A 67 0.55 20.66 1.20
CA LEU A 67 0.20 21.06 -0.16
C LEU A 67 -1.32 20.99 -0.42
N ALA A 68 -1.98 19.93 0.05
CA ALA A 68 -3.43 19.77 -0.11
C ALA A 68 -4.21 20.84 0.69
N LYS A 69 -3.75 21.18 1.90
CA LYS A 69 -4.34 22.25 2.72
C LYS A 69 -4.24 23.62 2.03
N THR A 70 -3.16 23.93 1.32
CA THR A 70 -3.07 25.17 0.53
C THR A 70 -4.11 25.25 -0.56
N LYS A 71 -4.59 24.12 -1.06
CA LYS A 71 -5.64 24.00 -2.09
C LYS A 71 -7.04 23.83 -1.48
N GLN A 72 -7.17 23.84 -0.16
CA GLN A 72 -8.44 23.61 0.56
C GLN A 72 -9.11 22.28 0.20
N GLN A 73 -8.32 21.24 -0.09
CA GLN A 73 -8.82 19.91 -0.44
C GLN A 73 -9.20 19.11 0.82
N GLN A 74 -10.25 18.30 0.73
CA GLN A 74 -10.49 17.23 1.69
C GLN A 74 -9.41 16.17 1.52
N ILE A 75 -8.86 15.64 2.63
CA ILE A 75 -7.67 14.79 2.59
C ILE A 75 -8.00 13.42 3.17
N PHE A 76 -7.59 12.37 2.45
CA PHE A 76 -7.62 11.00 2.94
C PHE A 76 -6.27 10.33 2.71
N VAL A 77 -5.77 9.63 3.73
CA VAL A 77 -4.49 8.94 3.66
C VAL A 77 -4.72 7.43 3.52
N ALA A 78 -4.50 6.93 2.30
CA ALA A 78 -4.52 5.50 1.99
C ALA A 78 -3.12 4.90 2.24
N TYR A 79 -2.75 4.82 3.53
CA TYR A 79 -1.46 4.32 3.99
C TYR A 79 -1.64 3.56 5.32
N ALA A 80 -0.93 2.45 5.50
CA ALA A 80 -0.88 1.72 6.76
C ALA A 80 0.22 2.28 7.67
N ASP A 81 0.38 1.75 8.88
CA ASP A 81 1.49 2.14 9.75
C ASP A 81 2.86 1.86 9.11
N CYS A 82 3.01 0.71 8.44
CA CYS A 82 4.19 0.34 7.65
C CYS A 82 5.53 0.55 8.38
N GLY A 83 5.57 0.30 9.68
CA GLY A 83 6.78 0.37 10.50
C GLY A 83 7.09 1.75 11.08
N THR A 84 6.15 2.71 11.02
CA THR A 84 6.31 4.02 11.68
C THR A 84 6.13 3.94 13.19
N GLY A 85 5.63 2.80 13.73
CA GLY A 85 5.47 2.58 15.16
C GLY A 85 4.47 3.54 15.81
N GLY A 86 3.41 3.92 15.08
CA GLY A 86 2.37 4.84 15.56
C GLY A 86 2.68 6.33 15.34
N LEU A 87 3.89 6.69 14.85
CA LEU A 87 4.24 8.10 14.57
C LEU A 87 3.34 8.69 13.47
N LEU A 88 2.96 7.86 12.49
CA LEU A 88 2.03 8.29 11.44
C LEU A 88 0.66 8.63 12.04
N ASP A 89 0.13 7.81 12.95
CA ASP A 89 -1.15 8.07 13.61
C ASP A 89 -1.12 9.35 14.45
N ALA A 90 -0.06 9.55 15.22
CA ALA A 90 0.12 10.76 16.01
C ALA A 90 0.12 12.02 15.13
N MET A 91 0.89 12.02 14.05
CA MET A 91 0.98 13.14 13.10
C MET A 91 -0.38 13.39 12.41
N LEU A 92 -1.07 12.33 11.97
CA LEU A 92 -2.37 12.48 11.30
C LEU A 92 -3.46 13.00 12.24
N LEU A 93 -3.42 12.62 13.53
CA LEU A 93 -4.32 13.15 14.55
C LEU A 93 -4.12 14.66 14.74
N GLU A 94 -2.87 15.13 14.81
CA GLU A 94 -2.55 16.56 14.89
C GLU A 94 -3.02 17.33 13.65
N GLU A 95 -2.94 16.70 12.47
CA GLU A 95 -3.38 17.30 11.20
C GLU A 95 -4.89 17.24 10.97
N GLY A 96 -5.63 16.48 11.80
CA GLY A 96 -7.07 16.23 11.63
C GLY A 96 -7.39 15.43 10.37
N VAL A 97 -6.53 14.49 10.00
CA VAL A 97 -6.62 13.69 8.77
C VAL A 97 -6.84 12.22 9.11
N GLU A 98 -7.81 11.58 8.46
CA GLU A 98 -8.07 10.14 8.60
C GLU A 98 -7.21 9.31 7.64
N ARG A 99 -6.84 8.10 8.09
CA ARG A 99 -6.22 7.07 7.24
C ARG A 99 -6.98 5.74 7.27
N ILE A 100 -6.63 4.84 6.36
CA ILE A 100 -7.07 3.44 6.43
C ILE A 100 -6.41 2.79 7.66
N PRO A 101 -7.18 2.20 8.59
CA PRO A 101 -6.62 1.50 9.74
C PRO A 101 -5.91 0.22 9.29
N GLY A 102 -4.81 -0.15 9.95
CA GLY A 102 -4.05 -1.37 9.70
C GLY A 102 -2.55 -1.18 9.85
N ALA A 103 -1.84 -2.27 10.15
CA ALA A 103 -0.40 -2.28 10.32
C ALA A 103 0.33 -2.30 8.98
N HIS A 104 -0.25 -2.96 7.97
CA HIS A 104 0.37 -3.15 6.65
C HIS A 104 -0.65 -3.03 5.52
N CYS A 105 -0.18 -2.56 4.34
CA CYS A 105 -1.07 -2.37 3.19
C CYS A 105 -1.70 -3.67 2.65
N TYR A 106 -1.05 -4.82 2.82
CA TYR A 106 -1.63 -6.11 2.41
C TYR A 106 -2.81 -6.54 3.30
N GLU A 107 -2.90 -6.03 4.53
CA GLU A 107 -4.05 -6.18 5.41
C GLU A 107 -5.32 -5.54 4.80
N PHE A 108 -5.18 -4.40 4.12
CA PHE A 108 -6.29 -3.76 3.41
C PHE A 108 -6.91 -4.66 2.33
N TYR A 109 -6.11 -5.49 1.70
CA TYR A 109 -6.61 -6.42 0.68
C TYR A 109 -7.23 -7.67 1.28
N ALA A 110 -6.58 -8.26 2.28
CA ALA A 110 -7.12 -9.46 2.93
C ALA A 110 -8.39 -9.17 3.75
N GLY A 111 -8.49 -7.96 4.32
CA GLY A 111 -9.44 -7.63 5.39
C GLY A 111 -8.94 -8.12 6.75
N ASN A 112 -9.26 -7.36 7.81
CA ASN A 112 -8.71 -7.60 9.14
C ASN A 112 -9.00 -9.01 9.69
N GLU A 113 -10.21 -9.52 9.53
CA GLU A 113 -10.58 -10.85 10.06
C GLU A 113 -9.75 -11.96 9.41
N LEU A 114 -9.66 -11.94 8.09
CA LEU A 114 -8.92 -12.96 7.34
C LEU A 114 -7.42 -12.82 7.56
N PHE A 115 -6.91 -11.59 7.63
CA PHE A 115 -5.50 -11.34 7.89
C PHE A 115 -5.08 -11.84 9.28
N ASN A 116 -5.89 -11.59 10.31
CA ASN A 116 -5.65 -12.12 11.66
C ASN A 116 -5.63 -13.66 11.65
N THR A 117 -6.56 -14.29 10.92
CA THR A 117 -6.57 -15.76 10.77
C THR A 117 -5.25 -16.26 10.15
N PHE A 118 -4.71 -15.57 9.14
CA PHE A 118 -3.42 -15.95 8.54
C PHE A 118 -2.25 -15.74 9.50
N GLN A 119 -2.25 -14.67 10.28
CA GLN A 119 -1.19 -14.41 11.28
C GLN A 119 -1.23 -15.41 12.45
N GLU A 120 -2.40 -15.74 12.94
CA GLU A 120 -2.57 -16.75 14.00
C GLU A 120 -2.20 -18.15 13.54
N ALA A 121 -2.51 -18.48 12.28
CA ALA A 121 -2.20 -19.78 11.72
C ALA A 121 -0.69 -20.02 11.53
N GLU A 122 0.07 -18.97 11.16
CA GLU A 122 1.51 -19.11 10.92
C GLU A 122 2.25 -17.77 10.93
N LEU A 123 3.07 -17.53 11.95
CA LEU A 123 3.91 -16.33 12.10
C LEU A 123 5.01 -16.22 11.03
N GLY A 124 5.39 -17.35 10.41
CA GLY A 124 6.45 -17.43 9.38
C GLY A 124 5.93 -17.21 7.95
N THR A 125 4.97 -16.31 7.74
CA THR A 125 4.41 -16.03 6.40
C THR A 125 4.98 -14.75 5.79
N PHE A 126 5.54 -14.86 4.58
CA PHE A 126 5.93 -13.72 3.74
C PHE A 126 4.79 -13.38 2.78
N TYR A 127 4.34 -12.12 2.80
CA TYR A 127 3.17 -11.67 2.03
C TYR A 127 3.56 -10.98 0.74
N LEU A 128 2.92 -11.36 -0.37
CA LEU A 128 3.00 -10.64 -1.64
C LEU A 128 1.62 -10.11 -2.06
N THR A 129 1.61 -8.94 -2.64
CA THR A 129 0.48 -8.34 -3.38
C THR A 129 0.82 -8.31 -4.87
N ASP A 130 -0.14 -8.00 -5.73
CA ASP A 130 0.09 -7.80 -7.17
C ASP A 130 1.25 -6.84 -7.44
N PHE A 131 1.34 -5.76 -6.67
CA PHE A 131 2.43 -4.79 -6.79
C PHE A 131 3.79 -5.41 -6.46
N LEU A 132 3.89 -6.13 -5.34
CA LEU A 132 5.15 -6.77 -4.93
C LEU A 132 5.56 -7.89 -5.87
N VAL A 133 4.62 -8.64 -6.43
CA VAL A 133 4.92 -9.65 -7.45
C VAL A 133 5.54 -9.00 -8.68
N ARG A 134 4.94 -7.92 -9.22
CA ARG A 134 5.48 -7.20 -10.40
C ARG A 134 6.85 -6.59 -10.17
N HIS A 135 7.16 -6.26 -8.94
CA HIS A 135 8.40 -5.56 -8.56
C HIS A 135 9.31 -6.38 -7.64
N PHE A 136 9.09 -7.70 -7.57
CA PHE A 136 9.79 -8.59 -6.64
C PHE A 136 11.30 -8.46 -6.74
N ASP A 137 11.85 -8.56 -7.94
CA ASP A 137 13.29 -8.46 -8.15
C ASP A 137 13.84 -7.08 -7.70
N ARG A 138 13.11 -5.99 -8.02
CA ARG A 138 13.56 -4.63 -7.68
C ARG A 138 13.46 -4.34 -6.17
N LEU A 139 12.33 -4.67 -5.55
CA LEU A 139 12.05 -4.26 -4.18
C LEU A 139 12.54 -5.27 -3.15
N VAL A 140 12.51 -6.57 -3.48
CA VAL A 140 12.92 -7.63 -2.56
C VAL A 140 14.38 -8.01 -2.82
N ILE A 141 14.71 -8.51 -4.00
CA ILE A 141 16.05 -9.03 -4.24
C ILE A 141 17.09 -7.90 -4.22
N ARG A 142 16.93 -6.90 -5.09
CA ARG A 142 17.88 -5.78 -5.15
C ARG A 142 17.70 -4.78 -4.01
N GLY A 143 16.46 -4.58 -3.56
CA GLY A 143 16.14 -3.68 -2.45
C GLY A 143 16.79 -4.09 -1.14
N LEU A 144 16.92 -5.40 -0.89
CA LEU A 144 17.62 -5.99 0.26
C LEU A 144 19.11 -6.31 -0.03
N GLY A 145 19.58 -6.01 -1.25
CA GLY A 145 20.96 -6.24 -1.64
C GLY A 145 21.33 -7.72 -1.88
N LEU A 146 20.34 -8.60 -2.04
CA LEU A 146 20.57 -10.05 -2.19
C LEU A 146 21.17 -10.42 -3.55
N ASP A 147 21.08 -9.54 -4.54
CA ASP A 147 21.77 -9.66 -5.81
C ASP A 147 23.30 -9.55 -5.69
N LYS A 148 23.77 -8.77 -4.69
CA LYS A 148 25.18 -8.52 -4.42
C LYS A 148 25.72 -9.34 -3.26
N LYS A 149 24.87 -9.69 -2.30
CA LYS A 149 25.19 -10.39 -1.05
C LYS A 149 24.17 -11.49 -0.77
N PRO A 150 24.19 -12.60 -1.56
CA PRO A 150 23.25 -13.71 -1.39
C PRO A 150 23.32 -14.36 -0.01
N GLU A 151 24.48 -14.27 0.66
CA GLU A 151 24.69 -14.75 2.02
C GLU A 151 23.78 -14.10 3.07
N LEU A 152 23.16 -12.96 2.77
CA LEU A 152 22.19 -12.30 3.64
C LEU A 152 20.78 -12.92 3.55
N GLU A 153 20.50 -13.75 2.55
CA GLU A 153 19.17 -14.32 2.34
C GLU A 153 18.65 -15.10 3.58
N PRO A 154 19.44 -15.95 4.25
CA PRO A 154 18.99 -16.62 5.47
C PRO A 154 18.68 -15.65 6.62
N LEU A 155 19.34 -14.49 6.68
CA LEU A 155 19.09 -13.47 7.69
C LEU A 155 17.70 -12.85 7.51
N TYR A 156 17.31 -12.56 6.26
CA TYR A 156 16.01 -11.96 5.95
C TYR A 156 14.89 -13.00 5.90
N PHE A 157 15.14 -14.17 5.31
CA PHE A 157 14.08 -15.14 4.98
C PHE A 157 14.15 -16.44 5.76
N GLY A 158 15.19 -16.69 6.56
CA GLY A 158 15.39 -17.96 7.26
C GLY A 158 14.32 -18.34 8.28
N HIS A 159 13.53 -17.37 8.74
CA HIS A 159 12.40 -17.59 9.66
C HIS A 159 11.05 -17.73 8.94
N TYR A 160 10.98 -17.44 7.63
CA TYR A 160 9.77 -17.68 6.85
C TYR A 160 9.69 -19.13 6.37
N ARG A 161 8.48 -19.64 6.28
CA ARG A 161 8.17 -21.00 5.79
C ARG A 161 7.26 -20.94 4.56
N LYS A 162 6.41 -19.93 4.50
CA LYS A 162 5.35 -19.77 3.52
C LYS A 162 5.43 -18.41 2.85
N LEU A 163 5.08 -18.37 1.56
CA LEU A 163 4.77 -17.16 0.83
C LEU A 163 3.29 -17.17 0.48
N LEU A 164 2.53 -16.20 1.01
CA LEU A 164 1.13 -15.99 0.69
C LEU A 164 0.99 -14.86 -0.32
N TYR A 165 0.52 -15.20 -1.51
CA TYR A 165 0.16 -14.21 -2.52
C TYR A 165 -1.30 -13.82 -2.37
N ILE A 166 -1.56 -12.58 -1.89
CA ILE A 166 -2.87 -11.94 -1.80
C ILE A 166 -3.08 -11.19 -3.11
N ALA A 167 -3.90 -11.74 -4.00
CA ALA A 167 -4.09 -11.24 -5.36
C ALA A 167 -5.23 -10.22 -5.44
N GLN A 168 -4.99 -9.07 -6.08
CA GLN A 168 -5.98 -8.05 -6.34
C GLN A 168 -6.66 -8.26 -7.70
N ALA A 169 -5.97 -8.89 -8.64
CA ALA A 169 -6.49 -9.25 -9.95
C ALA A 169 -6.39 -10.77 -10.21
N ALA A 170 -7.35 -11.32 -10.95
CA ALA A 170 -7.28 -12.68 -11.44
C ALA A 170 -6.35 -12.73 -12.68
N ASP A 171 -5.04 -12.75 -12.44
CA ASP A 171 -3.98 -12.69 -13.47
C ASP A 171 -3.05 -13.91 -13.33
N GLU A 172 -3.15 -14.86 -14.27
CA GLU A 172 -2.35 -16.08 -14.28
C GLU A 172 -0.83 -15.79 -14.38
N LYS A 173 -0.45 -14.72 -15.08
CA LYS A 173 0.98 -14.36 -15.19
C LYS A 173 1.54 -13.94 -13.84
N LEU A 174 0.77 -13.19 -13.05
CA LEU A 174 1.18 -12.83 -11.70
C LEU A 174 1.22 -14.04 -10.77
N GLN A 175 0.30 -14.99 -10.92
CA GLN A 175 0.34 -16.23 -10.14
C GLN A 175 1.62 -17.01 -10.43
N ILE A 176 1.99 -17.16 -11.71
CA ILE A 176 3.24 -17.84 -12.11
C ILE A 176 4.47 -17.11 -11.55
N GLN A 177 4.50 -15.77 -11.61
CA GLN A 177 5.58 -14.97 -11.05
C GLN A 177 5.67 -15.11 -9.52
N ALA A 178 4.53 -15.14 -8.82
CA ALA A 178 4.50 -15.36 -7.38
C ALA A 178 4.99 -16.76 -6.98
N GLN A 179 4.64 -17.80 -7.76
CA GLN A 179 5.18 -19.16 -7.58
C GLN A 179 6.69 -19.19 -7.77
N GLN A 180 7.20 -18.47 -8.79
CA GLN A 180 8.64 -18.35 -9.02
C GLN A 180 9.35 -17.64 -7.88
N ALA A 181 8.74 -16.60 -7.31
CA ALA A 181 9.25 -15.90 -6.14
C ALA A 181 9.31 -16.81 -4.91
N ALA A 182 8.26 -17.60 -4.65
CA ALA A 182 8.24 -18.59 -3.57
C ALA A 182 9.36 -19.63 -3.75
N LYS A 183 9.48 -20.18 -4.96
CA LYS A 183 10.56 -21.13 -5.29
C LYS A 183 11.95 -20.52 -5.13
N ARG A 184 12.14 -19.25 -5.53
CA ARG A 184 13.41 -18.51 -5.40
C ARG A 184 13.84 -18.36 -3.93
N LEU A 185 12.87 -18.17 -3.01
CA LEU A 185 13.10 -18.01 -1.57
C LEU A 185 13.03 -19.34 -0.80
N GLY A 186 12.76 -20.48 -1.46
CA GLY A 186 12.60 -21.77 -0.80
C GLY A 186 11.37 -21.88 0.09
N LEU A 187 10.30 -21.09 -0.18
CA LEU A 187 9.08 -21.01 0.61
C LEU A 187 7.94 -21.82 -0.02
N GLU A 188 7.04 -22.35 0.83
CA GLU A 188 5.77 -22.93 0.39
C GLU A 188 4.87 -21.85 -0.21
N TYR A 189 4.28 -22.09 -1.39
CA TYR A 189 3.41 -21.15 -2.07
C TYR A 189 1.95 -21.32 -1.65
N GLN A 190 1.29 -20.23 -1.28
CA GLN A 190 -0.14 -20.16 -1.07
C GLN A 190 -0.74 -18.97 -1.83
N TYR A 191 -1.97 -19.13 -2.35
CA TYR A 191 -2.70 -18.12 -3.11
C TYR A 191 -4.03 -17.78 -2.44
N HIS A 192 -4.34 -16.49 -2.38
CA HIS A 192 -5.64 -15.97 -1.95
C HIS A 192 -6.07 -14.82 -2.86
N PHE A 193 -7.27 -14.90 -3.46
CA PHE A 193 -7.84 -13.80 -4.24
C PHE A 193 -8.70 -12.92 -3.33
N SER A 194 -8.38 -11.64 -3.24
CA SER A 194 -9.06 -10.67 -2.36
C SER A 194 -9.74 -9.52 -3.12
N GLY A 195 -9.35 -9.25 -4.37
CA GLY A 195 -9.78 -8.04 -5.07
C GLY A 195 -9.30 -6.78 -4.34
N SER A 196 -10.14 -5.74 -4.28
CA SER A 196 -9.80 -4.46 -3.61
C SER A 196 -9.96 -4.48 -2.08
N GLY A 197 -10.58 -5.52 -1.52
CA GLY A 197 -10.73 -5.70 -0.08
C GLY A 197 -11.29 -4.47 0.67
N ASP A 198 -10.70 -4.17 1.82
CA ASP A 198 -11.06 -3.02 2.66
C ASP A 198 -10.65 -1.68 2.06
N LEU A 199 -9.68 -1.66 1.14
CA LEU A 199 -9.30 -0.45 0.41
C LEU A 199 -10.51 0.13 -0.34
N GLY A 200 -11.25 -0.71 -1.08
CA GLY A 200 -12.43 -0.27 -1.80
C GLY A 200 -13.52 0.29 -0.87
N ARG A 201 -13.78 -0.38 0.26
CA ARG A 201 -14.76 0.08 1.26
C ARG A 201 -14.37 1.41 1.90
N SER A 202 -13.11 1.59 2.24
CA SER A 202 -12.59 2.83 2.85
C SER A 202 -12.71 4.01 1.89
N LEU A 203 -12.39 3.81 0.60
CA LEU A 203 -12.55 4.85 -0.41
C LEU A 203 -14.02 5.21 -0.65
N GLN A 204 -14.94 4.24 -0.62
CA GLN A 204 -16.39 4.50 -0.70
C GLN A 204 -16.89 5.33 0.49
N LYS A 205 -16.44 5.00 1.71
CA LYS A 205 -16.77 5.78 2.92
C LYS A 205 -16.28 7.22 2.79
N PHE A 206 -15.03 7.42 2.37
CA PHE A 206 -14.47 8.75 2.16
C PHE A 206 -15.24 9.55 1.09
N ASN A 207 -15.57 8.93 -0.03
CA ASN A 207 -16.39 9.56 -1.07
C ASN A 207 -17.76 10.03 -0.55
N ALA A 208 -18.41 9.21 0.29
CA ALA A 208 -19.68 9.59 0.90
C ALA A 208 -19.55 10.80 1.86
N GLN A 209 -18.45 10.89 2.63
CA GLN A 209 -18.18 12.04 3.51
C GLN A 209 -18.03 13.34 2.72
N ILE A 210 -17.35 13.31 1.57
CA ILE A 210 -17.17 14.49 0.72
C ILE A 210 -18.53 14.97 0.17
N ALA A 211 -19.38 14.05 -0.26
CA ALA A 211 -20.70 14.40 -0.80
C ALA A 211 -21.56 15.15 0.23
N VAL A 212 -21.45 14.82 1.52
CA VAL A 212 -22.17 15.51 2.62
C VAL A 212 -21.61 16.91 2.88
N THR A 213 -20.32 17.12 2.72
CA THR A 213 -19.66 18.43 3.01
C THR A 213 -19.91 19.46 1.89
N LEU A 214 -20.36 19.03 0.72
CA LEU A 214 -20.60 19.88 -0.45
C LEU A 214 -22.07 20.34 -0.60
N VAL A 215 -22.94 19.93 0.30
CA VAL A 215 -24.35 20.36 0.41
C VAL A 215 -24.50 21.42 1.48
#